data_b90c5718a2178217d42ba463158acb3d
#
_entry.id   b90c5718a2178217d42ba463158acb3d
#
_cell.length_a   1.000
_cell.length_b   1.000
_cell.length_c   1.000
_cell.angle_alpha   90.00
_cell.angle_beta   90.00
_cell.angle_gamma   90.00
#
_symmetry.space_group_name_H-M   'P 1'
#
loop_
_entity.id
_entity.type
_entity.pdbx_description
1 polymer ?
#
loop_
_entity_poly.entity_id
_entity_poly.type
_entity_poly.pdbx_seq_one_letter_code
_entity_poly.pdbx_strand_id
1 'polypeptide(L)'
;MRFSEEQVKDIVALKESLVEQIDKHHESIEMLEKNIIVLDLFLKGSSFTKASQLGTKKEETKIEPIDKPIEKSTSVTNSIPIKRVNDGKIIANAFVTPEQVSIILDKEIEINADTPPFKSFFLDRIIGEMKKKDFAEAENGRIQKESVIDYIVNKNGANIREIIIKNYRQKERVNELINTAGWSLTRMLENINK
;
A
#
# COMPACT_ATOMS: atom_id res chain seq x y z
N MET A 1 -36.55 26.46 -8.42
CA MET A 1 -36.26 26.43 -9.86
C MET A 1 -36.88 25.15 -10.42
N ARG A 2 -37.72 25.23 -11.44
CA ARG A 2 -38.26 24.07 -12.15
C ARG A 2 -37.56 24.00 -13.50
N PHE A 3 -36.91 22.90 -13.79
CA PHE A 3 -36.30 22.65 -15.09
C PHE A 3 -37.42 22.35 -16.12
N SER A 4 -37.25 22.77 -17.38
CA SER A 4 -38.14 22.36 -18.44
C SER A 4 -37.98 20.87 -18.77
N GLU A 5 -39.00 20.27 -19.35
CA GLU A 5 -38.98 18.83 -19.70
C GLU A 5 -37.84 18.50 -20.69
N GLU A 6 -37.52 19.44 -21.55
CA GLU A 6 -36.42 19.36 -22.51
C GLU A 6 -35.06 19.40 -21.81
N GLN A 7 -34.85 20.29 -20.84
CA GLN A 7 -33.63 20.34 -20.02
C GLN A 7 -33.42 19.07 -19.21
N VAL A 8 -34.47 18.45 -18.70
CA VAL A 8 -34.38 17.18 -17.99
C VAL A 8 -33.93 16.06 -18.93
N LYS A 9 -34.44 16.00 -20.16
CA LYS A 9 -34.01 15.03 -21.18
C LYS A 9 -32.54 15.19 -21.54
N ASP A 10 -32.06 16.40 -21.72
CA ASP A 10 -30.67 16.69 -22.04
C ASP A 10 -29.73 16.29 -20.89
N ILE A 11 -30.13 16.56 -19.65
CA ILE A 11 -29.35 16.14 -18.46
C ILE A 11 -29.29 14.62 -18.35
N VAL A 12 -30.39 13.90 -18.63
CA VAL A 12 -30.40 12.43 -18.61
C VAL A 12 -29.50 11.88 -19.70
N ALA A 13 -29.57 12.37 -20.93
CA ALA A 13 -28.71 11.96 -22.03
C ALA A 13 -27.22 12.21 -21.73
N LEU A 14 -26.90 13.37 -21.14
CA LEU A 14 -25.54 13.68 -20.71
C LEU A 14 -25.06 12.72 -19.62
N LYS A 15 -25.91 12.41 -18.64
CA LYS A 15 -25.58 11.44 -17.59
C LYS A 15 -25.30 10.05 -18.17
N GLU A 16 -26.11 9.57 -19.09
CA GLU A 16 -25.91 8.27 -19.74
C GLU A 16 -24.59 8.24 -20.54
N SER A 17 -24.30 9.31 -21.29
CA SER A 17 -23.01 9.44 -22.00
C SER A 17 -21.81 9.45 -21.06
N LEU A 18 -21.89 10.11 -19.92
CA LEU A 18 -20.82 10.12 -18.93
C LEU A 18 -20.62 8.74 -18.28
N VAL A 19 -21.70 8.00 -18.01
CA VAL A 19 -21.60 6.62 -17.48
C VAL A 19 -20.92 5.72 -18.51
N GLU A 20 -21.29 5.79 -19.79
CA GLU A 20 -20.66 5.02 -20.84
C GLU A 20 -19.15 5.35 -20.99
N GLN A 21 -18.78 6.61 -20.85
CA GLN A 21 -17.35 7.01 -20.85
C GLN A 21 -16.59 6.46 -19.65
N ILE A 22 -17.19 6.44 -18.47
CA ILE A 22 -16.60 5.84 -17.26
C ILE A 22 -16.35 4.35 -17.48
N ASP A 23 -17.31 3.62 -18.03
CA ASP A 23 -17.17 2.20 -18.29
C ASP A 23 -16.05 1.91 -19.31
N LYS A 24 -15.96 2.69 -20.39
CA LYS A 24 -14.85 2.59 -21.36
C LYS A 24 -13.48 2.89 -20.74
N HIS A 25 -13.42 3.84 -19.82
CA HIS A 25 -12.17 4.12 -19.11
C HIS A 25 -11.80 3.00 -18.14
N HIS A 26 -12.76 2.37 -17.47
CA HIS A 26 -12.53 1.20 -16.64
C HIS A 26 -11.96 0.01 -17.44
N GLU A 27 -12.54 -0.28 -18.60
CA GLU A 27 -12.01 -1.32 -19.50
C GLU A 27 -10.57 -1.02 -19.96
N SER A 28 -10.30 0.24 -20.28
CA SER A 28 -8.96 0.68 -20.67
C SER A 28 -7.94 0.53 -19.55
N ILE A 29 -8.33 0.87 -18.32
CA ILE A 29 -7.49 0.70 -17.13
C ILE A 29 -7.19 -0.78 -16.90
N GLU A 30 -8.19 -1.65 -16.96
CA GLU A 30 -8.03 -3.09 -16.79
C GLU A 30 -7.07 -3.69 -17.84
N MET A 31 -7.16 -3.23 -19.09
CA MET A 31 -6.24 -3.65 -20.16
C MET A 31 -4.80 -3.19 -19.86
N LEU A 32 -4.60 -1.96 -19.43
CA LEU A 32 -3.28 -1.43 -19.08
C LEU A 32 -2.67 -2.16 -17.89
N GLU A 33 -3.46 -2.49 -16.88
CA GLU A 33 -3.03 -3.29 -15.74
C GLU A 33 -2.57 -4.69 -16.15
N LYS A 34 -3.32 -5.36 -17.04
CA LYS A 34 -2.93 -6.66 -17.62
C LYS A 34 -1.60 -6.56 -18.38
N ASN A 35 -1.40 -5.49 -19.15
CA ASN A 35 -0.14 -5.27 -19.88
C ASN A 35 1.05 -5.06 -18.94
N ILE A 36 0.86 -4.32 -17.84
CA ILE A 36 1.91 -4.14 -16.81
C ILE A 36 2.30 -5.47 -16.20
N ILE A 37 1.33 -6.34 -15.87
CA ILE A 37 1.59 -7.68 -15.33
C ILE A 37 2.45 -8.51 -16.30
N VAL A 38 2.14 -8.48 -17.60
CA VAL A 38 2.91 -9.20 -18.62
C VAL A 38 4.33 -8.66 -18.71
N LEU A 39 4.51 -7.34 -18.70
CA LEU A 39 5.83 -6.71 -18.73
C LEU A 39 6.67 -7.06 -17.50
N ASP A 40 6.07 -7.07 -16.33
CA ASP A 40 6.74 -7.44 -15.07
C ASP A 40 7.18 -8.91 -15.08
N LEU A 41 6.36 -9.81 -15.63
CA LEU A 41 6.76 -11.21 -15.81
C LEU A 41 7.93 -11.35 -16.77
N PHE A 42 7.94 -10.55 -17.85
CA PHE A 42 9.02 -10.55 -18.83
C PHE A 42 10.33 -10.03 -18.23
N LEU A 43 10.26 -8.96 -17.43
CA LEU A 43 11.42 -8.40 -16.73
C LEU A 43 11.99 -9.36 -15.69
N LYS A 44 11.14 -10.03 -14.94
CA LYS A 44 11.56 -11.08 -13.98
C LYS A 44 12.22 -12.26 -14.69
N GLY A 45 11.63 -12.74 -15.78
CA GLY A 45 12.18 -13.83 -16.58
C GLY A 45 13.54 -13.49 -17.20
N SER A 46 13.73 -12.27 -17.69
CA SER A 46 15.01 -11.83 -18.30
C SER A 46 16.13 -11.64 -17.27
N SER A 47 15.79 -11.27 -16.02
CA SER A 47 16.78 -11.15 -14.95
C SER A 47 17.32 -12.49 -14.47
N PHE A 48 16.50 -13.55 -14.50
CA PHE A 48 16.92 -14.89 -14.12
C PHE A 48 17.80 -15.57 -15.18
N THR A 49 17.61 -15.27 -16.47
CA THR A 49 18.43 -15.83 -17.55
C THR A 49 19.87 -15.34 -17.51
N LYS A 50 20.11 -14.09 -17.09
CA LYS A 50 21.47 -13.54 -16.97
C LYS A 50 22.29 -14.15 -15.82
N ALA A 51 21.66 -14.57 -14.73
CA ALA A 51 22.34 -15.21 -13.60
C ALA A 51 22.67 -16.69 -13.86
N SER A 52 21.86 -17.40 -14.65
CA SER A 52 22.08 -18.82 -14.96
C SER A 52 23.19 -19.07 -15.98
N GLN A 53 23.65 -18.05 -16.71
CA GLN A 53 24.76 -18.20 -17.70
C GLN A 53 26.15 -18.03 -17.08
N LEU A 54 26.29 -17.71 -15.81
CA LEU A 54 27.57 -17.45 -15.12
C LEU A 54 28.03 -18.60 -14.17
N GLY A 55 27.39 -19.74 -14.17
CA GLY A 55 27.77 -20.86 -13.28
C GLY A 55 27.90 -22.19 -14.02
N THR A 56 29.12 -22.63 -14.20
CA THR A 56 29.51 -23.92 -14.75
C THR A 56 29.21 -25.12 -13.84
N LYS A 57 28.63 -26.17 -14.47
CA LYS A 57 28.78 -27.63 -14.20
C LYS A 57 28.53 -28.27 -12.82
N LYS A 58 27.59 -29.24 -12.88
CA LYS A 58 27.47 -30.51 -12.08
C LYS A 58 27.03 -30.35 -10.60
N GLU A 59 26.02 -31.02 -10.09
CA GLU A 59 25.65 -32.45 -10.12
C GLU A 59 24.20 -32.63 -9.64
N GLU A 60 23.57 -33.72 -10.11
CA GLU A 60 22.23 -34.18 -9.74
C GLU A 60 22.12 -34.56 -8.27
N THR A 61 21.07 -34.17 -7.57
CA THR A 61 20.51 -34.98 -6.48
C THR A 61 19.00 -34.72 -6.36
N LYS A 62 18.24 -35.80 -6.41
CA LYS A 62 16.83 -36.02 -6.17
C LYS A 62 16.32 -35.33 -4.90
N ILE A 63 15.19 -34.64 -4.99
CA ILE A 63 14.35 -34.34 -3.82
C ILE A 63 12.89 -34.54 -4.18
N GLU A 64 12.23 -35.36 -3.39
CA GLU A 64 10.80 -35.65 -3.41
C GLU A 64 9.95 -34.46 -2.88
N PRO A 65 8.62 -34.44 -3.18
CA PRO A 65 7.80 -33.25 -2.95
C PRO A 65 7.22 -33.24 -1.53
N ILE A 66 7.21 -32.08 -0.91
CA ILE A 66 6.37 -31.81 0.27
C ILE A 66 5.33 -30.76 -0.10
N ASP A 67 4.14 -31.28 -0.17
CA ASP A 67 2.86 -30.63 -0.39
C ASP A 67 2.47 -29.79 0.83
N LYS A 68 2.19 -28.49 0.64
CA LYS A 68 1.15 -27.75 1.36
C LYS A 68 0.93 -26.38 0.72
N PRO A 69 -0.31 -26.04 0.36
CA PRO A 69 -0.62 -24.77 -0.30
C PRO A 69 -0.70 -23.65 0.72
N ILE A 70 0.16 -22.65 0.57
CA ILE A 70 -0.04 -21.34 1.17
C ILE A 70 -0.68 -20.49 0.11
N GLU A 71 -1.95 -20.19 0.28
CA GLU A 71 -2.68 -19.22 -0.53
C GLU A 71 -1.98 -17.86 -0.46
N LYS A 72 -1.21 -17.55 -1.50
CA LYS A 72 -0.74 -16.20 -1.78
C LYS A 72 -1.73 -15.55 -2.73
N SER A 73 -2.59 -14.71 -2.19
CA SER A 73 -3.25 -13.69 -2.98
C SER A 73 -2.19 -12.76 -3.55
N THR A 74 -1.79 -12.98 -4.80
CA THR A 74 -0.87 -12.11 -5.53
C THR A 74 -1.63 -10.93 -6.10
N SER A 75 -1.85 -9.91 -5.27
CA SER A 75 -2.08 -8.56 -5.76
C SER A 75 -0.72 -7.95 -6.10
N VAL A 76 -0.56 -7.42 -7.31
CA VAL A 76 0.66 -6.74 -7.75
C VAL A 76 0.85 -5.49 -6.89
N THR A 77 1.72 -5.59 -5.91
CA THR A 77 1.99 -4.51 -4.98
C THR A 77 3.19 -3.71 -5.48
N ASN A 78 2.95 -2.51 -6.00
CA ASN A 78 4.00 -1.52 -6.18
C ASN A 78 4.61 -1.21 -4.82
N SER A 79 5.84 -1.66 -4.58
CA SER A 79 6.56 -1.35 -3.36
C SER A 79 7.21 0.02 -3.47
N ILE A 80 6.93 0.90 -2.51
CA ILE A 80 7.53 2.22 -2.40
C ILE A 80 8.61 2.17 -1.32
N PRO A 81 9.90 2.32 -1.68
CA PRO A 81 10.97 2.29 -0.68
C PRO A 81 10.93 3.53 0.21
N ILE A 82 10.92 3.32 1.51
CA ILE A 82 11.05 4.37 2.52
C ILE A 82 12.53 4.50 2.88
N LYS A 83 13.10 5.65 2.55
CA LYS A 83 14.52 5.93 2.76
C LYS A 83 14.72 6.83 3.97
N ARG A 84 15.82 6.60 4.70
CA ARG A 84 16.29 7.51 5.75
C ARG A 84 16.73 8.82 5.11
N VAL A 85 16.31 9.94 5.70
CA VAL A 85 16.57 11.29 5.16
C VAL A 85 18.07 11.62 5.12
N ASN A 86 18.86 11.12 6.09
CA ASN A 86 20.25 11.52 6.27
C ASN A 86 21.25 10.81 5.34
N ASP A 87 21.04 9.52 5.06
CA ASP A 87 21.98 8.67 4.32
C ASP A 87 21.36 7.97 3.09
N GLY A 88 20.06 8.15 2.89
CA GLY A 88 19.33 7.51 1.78
C GLY A 88 19.17 5.99 1.89
N LYS A 89 19.60 5.37 2.99
CA LYS A 89 19.46 3.92 3.23
C LYS A 89 17.96 3.56 3.31
N ILE A 90 17.56 2.47 2.66
CA ILE A 90 16.20 1.96 2.75
C ILE A 90 15.99 1.38 4.15
N ILE A 91 14.97 1.85 4.85
CA ILE A 91 14.62 1.44 6.22
C ILE A 91 13.32 0.63 6.26
N ALA A 92 12.46 0.80 5.27
CA ALA A 92 11.22 0.05 5.14
C ALA A 92 10.75 0.07 3.68
N ASN A 93 9.79 -0.80 3.35
CA ASN A 93 9.09 -0.81 2.08
C ASN A 93 7.59 -0.69 2.33
N ALA A 94 6.93 0.25 1.67
CA ALA A 94 5.48 0.38 1.71
C ALA A 94 4.85 -0.33 0.51
N PHE A 95 3.88 -1.17 0.79
CA PHE A 95 3.07 -1.88 -0.19
C PHE A 95 1.66 -1.31 -0.15
N VAL A 96 1.20 -0.78 -1.26
CA VAL A 96 -0.10 -0.12 -1.36
C VAL A 96 -1.05 -1.00 -2.17
N THR A 97 -2.18 -1.34 -1.56
CA THR A 97 -3.31 -1.99 -2.21
C THR A 97 -4.54 -1.07 -2.11
N PRO A 98 -5.63 -1.28 -2.86
CA PRO A 98 -6.81 -0.43 -2.77
C PRO A 98 -7.41 -0.31 -1.36
N GLU A 99 -7.18 -1.30 -0.50
CA GLU A 99 -7.80 -1.38 0.82
C GLU A 99 -6.85 -1.03 1.98
N GLN A 100 -5.52 -1.18 1.78
CA GLN A 100 -4.55 -1.02 2.85
C GLN A 100 -3.17 -0.58 2.36
N VAL A 101 -2.41 0.01 3.29
CA VAL A 101 -0.98 0.28 3.16
C VAL A 101 -0.25 -0.57 4.19
N SER A 102 0.65 -1.46 3.74
CA SER A 102 1.53 -2.25 4.61
C SER A 102 2.94 -1.69 4.54
N ILE A 103 3.48 -1.24 5.66
CA ILE A 103 4.85 -0.74 5.78
C ILE A 103 5.66 -1.82 6.49
N ILE A 104 6.55 -2.49 5.76
CA ILE A 104 7.38 -3.58 6.27
C ILE A 104 8.80 -3.03 6.49
N LEU A 105 9.28 -3.10 7.72
CA LEU A 105 10.63 -2.67 8.07
C LEU A 105 11.66 -3.64 7.50
N ASP A 106 12.83 -3.11 7.12
CA ASP A 106 13.95 -3.94 6.71
C ASP A 106 14.40 -4.87 7.85
N LYS A 107 14.91 -6.05 7.51
CA LYS A 107 15.30 -7.08 8.48
C LYS A 107 16.41 -6.64 9.42
N GLU A 108 17.28 -5.75 8.96
CA GLU A 108 18.39 -5.19 9.73
C GLU A 108 17.95 -4.05 10.67
N ILE A 109 16.70 -3.62 10.56
CA ILE A 109 16.17 -2.50 11.34
C ILE A 109 15.44 -3.03 12.57
N GLU A 110 16.02 -2.77 13.74
CA GLU A 110 15.42 -3.10 15.04
C GLU A 110 15.00 -1.82 15.74
N ILE A 111 13.69 -1.53 15.74
CA ILE A 111 13.11 -0.34 16.36
C ILE A 111 12.00 -0.78 17.31
N ASN A 112 12.16 -0.44 18.60
CA ASN A 112 11.12 -0.70 19.58
C ASN A 112 9.90 0.21 19.34
N ALA A 113 8.70 -0.38 19.37
CA ALA A 113 7.43 0.33 19.14
C ALA A 113 7.16 1.45 20.17
N ASP A 114 7.78 1.39 21.34
CA ASP A 114 7.62 2.41 22.39
C ASP A 114 8.61 3.58 22.23
N THR A 115 9.53 3.52 21.25
CA THR A 115 10.49 4.61 20.97
C THR A 115 9.76 5.83 20.39
N PRO A 116 9.88 7.02 21.00
CA PRO A 116 9.34 8.26 20.40
C PRO A 116 10.01 8.56 19.05
N PRO A 117 9.27 9.16 18.07
CA PRO A 117 7.92 9.74 18.16
C PRO A 117 6.81 8.82 17.61
N PHE A 118 7.04 7.52 17.44
CA PHE A 118 6.13 6.61 16.73
C PHE A 118 4.68 6.68 17.26
N LYS A 119 4.49 6.40 18.55
CA LYS A 119 3.15 6.37 19.13
C LYS A 119 2.50 7.75 19.13
N SER A 120 3.15 8.73 19.75
CA SER A 120 2.57 10.05 19.98
C SER A 120 2.34 10.86 18.71
N PHE A 121 3.22 10.75 17.72
CA PHE A 121 3.11 11.51 16.49
C PHE A 121 2.44 10.70 15.38
N PHE A 122 2.96 9.52 15.02
CA PHE A 122 2.45 8.78 13.87
C PHE A 122 1.10 8.15 14.15
N LEU A 123 0.96 7.41 15.28
CA LEU A 123 -0.29 6.71 15.58
C LEU A 123 -1.37 7.65 16.13
N ASP A 124 -1.05 8.41 17.19
CA ASP A 124 -2.07 9.18 17.93
C ASP A 124 -2.43 10.47 17.18
N ARG A 125 -1.44 11.20 16.64
CA ARG A 125 -1.69 12.46 15.94
C ARG A 125 -2.12 12.23 14.50
N ILE A 126 -1.30 11.60 13.66
CA ILE A 126 -1.59 11.50 12.22
C ILE A 126 -2.76 10.55 11.95
N ILE A 127 -2.63 9.26 12.33
CA ILE A 127 -3.71 8.30 12.09
C ILE A 127 -4.93 8.62 12.97
N GLY A 128 -4.71 9.05 14.21
CA GLY A 128 -5.78 9.44 15.12
C GLY A 128 -6.62 10.61 14.62
N GLU A 129 -6.03 11.64 14.01
CA GLU A 129 -6.77 12.76 13.39
C GLU A 129 -7.54 12.30 12.16
N MET A 130 -6.97 11.43 11.32
CA MET A 130 -7.69 10.82 10.19
C MET A 130 -8.89 10.00 10.69
N LYS A 131 -8.69 9.21 11.74
CA LYS A 131 -9.73 8.38 12.36
C LYS A 131 -10.88 9.23 12.92
N LYS A 132 -10.58 10.36 13.57
CA LYS A 132 -11.59 11.30 14.06
C LYS A 132 -12.44 11.89 12.95
N LYS A 133 -11.80 12.29 11.82
CA LYS A 133 -12.51 12.79 10.64
C LYS A 133 -13.43 11.74 10.04
N ASP A 134 -12.93 10.50 9.91
CA ASP A 134 -13.73 9.39 9.39
C ASP A 134 -14.91 9.04 10.31
N PHE A 135 -14.73 9.08 11.63
CA PHE A 135 -15.84 8.88 12.57
C PHE A 135 -16.91 9.96 12.42
N ALA A 136 -16.53 11.23 12.30
CA ALA A 136 -17.49 12.30 12.08
C ALA A 136 -18.26 12.13 10.74
N GLU A 137 -17.59 11.64 9.68
CA GLU A 137 -18.24 11.31 8.42
C GLU A 137 -19.19 10.10 8.55
N ALA A 138 -18.82 9.10 9.35
CA ALA A 138 -19.66 7.94 9.61
C ALA A 138 -20.92 8.31 10.44
N GLU A 139 -20.78 9.17 11.44
CA GLU A 139 -21.91 9.70 12.22
C GLU A 139 -22.87 10.51 11.34
N ASN A 140 -22.36 11.24 10.36
CA ASN A 140 -23.16 11.96 9.37
C ASN A 140 -23.72 11.07 8.24
N GLY A 141 -23.51 9.75 8.31
CA GLY A 141 -24.00 8.79 7.32
C GLY A 141 -23.33 8.88 5.94
N ARG A 142 -22.20 9.58 5.84
CA ARG A 142 -21.45 9.73 4.57
C ARG A 142 -20.62 8.51 4.24
N ILE A 143 -20.20 7.75 5.26
CA ILE A 143 -19.46 6.51 5.11
C ILE A 143 -19.98 5.46 6.08
N GLN A 144 -19.65 4.19 5.83
CA GLN A 144 -19.95 3.09 6.74
C GLN A 144 -18.93 3.10 7.90
N LYS A 145 -19.35 2.65 9.07
CA LYS A 145 -18.47 2.58 10.27
C LYS A 145 -17.27 1.66 10.04
N GLU A 146 -17.45 0.63 9.25
CA GLU A 146 -16.43 -0.35 8.85
C GLU A 146 -15.37 0.26 7.91
N SER A 147 -15.69 1.39 7.27
CA SER A 147 -14.79 2.12 6.36
C SER A 147 -13.91 3.17 7.06
N VAL A 148 -14.01 3.27 8.38
CA VAL A 148 -13.14 4.14 9.18
C VAL A 148 -11.71 3.61 9.14
N ILE A 149 -10.74 4.52 8.98
CA ILE A 149 -9.32 4.15 8.98
C ILE A 149 -8.94 3.44 10.29
N ASP A 150 -8.19 2.36 10.17
CA ASP A 150 -7.67 1.61 11.32
C ASP A 150 -6.25 1.09 11.03
N TYR A 151 -5.53 0.69 12.08
CA TYR A 151 -4.17 0.19 11.94
C TYR A 151 -3.87 -1.01 12.82
N ILE A 152 -2.90 -1.81 12.39
CA ILE A 152 -2.34 -2.93 13.14
C ILE A 152 -0.83 -2.79 13.13
N VAL A 153 -0.17 -2.93 14.27
CA VAL A 153 1.29 -2.98 14.40
C VAL A 153 1.72 -4.39 14.76
N ASN A 154 2.31 -5.07 13.80
CA ASN A 154 2.90 -6.38 13.99
C ASN A 154 4.32 -6.23 14.54
N LYS A 155 4.59 -6.89 15.65
CA LYS A 155 5.87 -6.83 16.37
C LYS A 155 6.57 -8.19 16.37
N ASN A 156 7.90 -8.15 16.40
CA ASN A 156 8.73 -9.30 16.75
C ASN A 156 9.40 -8.99 18.10
N GLY A 157 8.90 -9.58 19.20
CA GLY A 157 9.25 -9.13 20.54
C GLY A 157 8.78 -7.67 20.79
N ALA A 158 9.71 -6.80 21.15
CA ALA A 158 9.44 -5.38 21.34
C ALA A 158 9.54 -4.56 20.01
N ASN A 159 10.17 -5.12 18.97
CA ASN A 159 10.50 -4.41 17.75
C ASN A 159 9.37 -4.44 16.73
N ILE A 160 9.16 -3.32 16.04
CA ILE A 160 8.20 -3.20 14.95
C ILE A 160 8.68 -4.03 13.77
N ARG A 161 7.80 -4.86 13.22
CA ARG A 161 8.06 -5.63 12.01
C ARG A 161 7.30 -5.09 10.81
N GLU A 162 6.03 -4.77 11.04
CA GLU A 162 5.11 -4.32 10.01
C GLU A 162 4.07 -3.39 10.61
N ILE A 163 3.66 -2.40 9.85
CA ILE A 163 2.55 -1.50 10.17
C ILE A 163 1.54 -1.62 9.04
N ILE A 164 0.34 -2.09 9.34
CA ILE A 164 -0.76 -2.23 8.39
C ILE A 164 -1.78 -1.14 8.68
N ILE A 165 -2.10 -0.30 7.70
CA ILE A 165 -3.10 0.75 7.80
C ILE A 165 -4.21 0.43 6.80
N LYS A 166 -5.42 0.21 7.31
CA LYS A 166 -6.60 -0.17 6.53
C LYS A 166 -7.51 1.02 6.29
N ASN A 167 -8.29 0.96 5.21
CA ASN A 167 -9.34 1.94 4.91
C ASN A 167 -8.82 3.37 4.80
N TYR A 168 -7.68 3.57 4.17
CA TYR A 168 -7.13 4.91 3.95
C TYR A 168 -7.97 5.77 3.00
N ARG A 169 -8.82 5.16 2.16
CA ARG A 169 -9.87 5.74 1.29
C ARG A 169 -9.39 6.67 0.17
N GLN A 170 -8.46 7.56 0.44
CA GLN A 170 -7.99 8.59 -0.51
C GLN A 170 -6.51 8.43 -0.81
N LYS A 171 -6.11 8.56 -2.08
CA LYS A 171 -4.70 8.41 -2.50
C LYS A 171 -3.78 9.46 -1.83
N GLU A 172 -4.30 10.64 -1.55
CA GLU A 172 -3.58 11.71 -0.86
C GLU A 172 -3.12 11.27 0.54
N ARG A 173 -3.97 10.53 1.25
CA ARG A 173 -3.63 9.96 2.57
C ARG A 173 -2.50 8.95 2.50
N VAL A 174 -2.37 8.18 1.40
CA VAL A 174 -1.27 7.22 1.22
C VAL A 174 0.08 7.93 1.27
N ASN A 175 0.22 9.04 0.53
CA ASN A 175 1.46 9.81 0.51
C ASN A 175 1.76 10.42 1.89
N GLU A 176 0.76 10.94 2.57
CA GLU A 176 0.91 11.47 3.93
C GLU A 176 1.35 10.37 4.91
N LEU A 177 0.72 9.19 4.86
CA LEU A 177 1.05 8.05 5.71
C LEU A 177 2.47 7.55 5.48
N ILE A 178 2.89 7.39 4.21
CA ILE A 178 4.24 6.91 3.87
C ILE A 178 5.30 7.93 4.30
N ASN A 179 5.09 9.23 4.02
CA ASN A 179 6.04 10.27 4.35
C ASN A 179 6.19 10.45 5.87
N THR A 180 5.07 10.45 6.60
CA THR A 180 5.09 10.61 8.07
C THR A 180 5.61 9.38 8.78
N ALA A 181 5.33 8.17 8.28
CA ALA A 181 5.95 6.94 8.77
C ALA A 181 7.46 6.98 8.56
N GLY A 182 7.93 7.34 7.36
CA GLY A 182 9.37 7.45 7.06
C GLY A 182 10.09 8.45 7.96
N TRP A 183 9.48 9.60 8.18
CA TRP A 183 10.00 10.59 9.12
C TRP A 183 10.07 10.03 10.54
N SER A 184 8.99 9.42 11.03
CA SER A 184 8.92 8.85 12.38
C SER A 184 9.97 7.75 12.59
N LEU A 185 10.07 6.80 11.65
CA LEU A 185 11.04 5.71 11.69
C LEU A 185 12.49 6.24 11.68
N THR A 186 12.77 7.26 10.85
CA THR A 186 14.09 7.92 10.85
C THR A 186 14.43 8.53 12.21
N ARG A 187 13.48 9.25 12.84
CA ARG A 187 13.67 9.85 14.16
C ARG A 187 13.86 8.82 15.27
N MET A 188 13.13 7.69 15.19
CA MET A 188 13.31 6.59 16.14
C MET A 188 14.73 6.01 16.06
N LEU A 189 15.25 5.80 14.84
CA LEU A 189 16.62 5.33 14.62
C LEU A 189 17.68 6.31 15.15
N GLU A 190 17.45 7.60 14.98
CA GLU A 190 18.34 8.64 15.54
C GLU A 190 18.33 8.64 17.08
N ASN A 191 17.17 8.37 17.70
CA ASN A 191 17.04 8.33 19.16
C ASN A 191 17.69 7.09 19.80
N ILE A 192 17.77 5.97 19.06
CA ILE A 192 18.45 4.74 19.51
C ILE A 192 19.97 4.91 19.46
N ASN A 193 20.49 5.72 18.53
CA ASN A 193 21.93 5.90 18.32
C ASN A 193 22.53 7.08 19.12
N LYS A 194 21.76 7.67 20.03
CA LYS A 194 22.22 8.67 21.00
C LYS A 194 22.57 8.04 22.34
#